data_d10385931a4f4c34b954aa98f86d0eec
#
_entry.id   d10385931a4f4c34b954aa98f86d0eec
#
_cell.length_a   1.000
_cell.length_b   1.000
_cell.length_c   1.000
_cell.angle_alpha   90.00
_cell.angle_beta   90.00
_cell.angle_gamma   90.00
#
_symmetry.space_group_name_H-M   'P 1'
#
loop_
_entity.id
_entity.type
_entity.pdbx_description
1 polymer ?
#
loop_
_entity_poly.entity_id
_entity_poly.type
_entity_poly.pdbx_seq_one_letter_code
_entity_poly.pdbx_strand_id
1 'polypeptide(L)'
;MYPIPEEFTLSVVIPVYNEAATLEKVIERVRQTGLNQEIILVDDGSTDGTRELLEGLRGQQDLKILLHDSNQGKGAALITGFAAATGDVVVIQDADMEYNPEEFRWLLQPILDGRADVVYGSRFSAPDHVVSPGWHRAGNQFITFLCNLVTRLRFTDVETCYKMFRRELIQELVPRLKENRFGIEIEMTAKLARRRNVRFYERPISYAPRSYAEGKKIGWRDGFRALWCIVRYGFGR
;
A
#
# COMPACT_ATOMS: atom_id res chain seq x y z
N MET A 1 -7.69 -1.59 22.88
CA MET A 1 -7.68 -2.14 21.50
C MET A 1 -8.65 -3.32 21.43
N TYR A 2 -9.40 -3.44 20.35
CA TYR A 2 -10.27 -4.58 20.12
C TYR A 2 -9.41 -5.85 19.96
N PRO A 3 -9.75 -6.98 20.57
CA PRO A 3 -8.95 -8.19 20.44
C PRO A 3 -8.93 -8.68 18.99
N ILE A 4 -7.78 -9.18 18.56
CA ILE A 4 -7.64 -9.82 17.25
C ILE A 4 -8.08 -11.27 17.41
N PRO A 5 -9.07 -11.77 16.63
CA PRO A 5 -9.51 -13.16 16.70
C PRO A 5 -8.34 -14.12 16.42
N GLU A 6 -8.32 -15.29 17.05
CA GLU A 6 -7.26 -16.30 16.87
C GLU A 6 -7.15 -16.79 15.42
N GLU A 7 -8.30 -16.94 14.75
CA GLU A 7 -8.38 -17.39 13.36
C GLU A 7 -8.09 -16.29 12.34
N PHE A 8 -7.95 -15.01 12.79
CA PHE A 8 -7.71 -13.88 11.89
C PHE A 8 -6.35 -14.01 11.20
N THR A 9 -6.32 -13.78 9.90
CA THR A 9 -5.09 -13.75 9.09
C THR A 9 -4.97 -12.43 8.34
N LEU A 10 -3.78 -11.81 8.40
CA LEU A 10 -3.43 -10.61 7.65
C LEU A 10 -2.62 -10.99 6.41
N SER A 11 -3.08 -10.61 5.21
CA SER A 11 -2.27 -10.68 4.00
C SER A 11 -1.44 -9.40 3.85
N VAL A 12 -0.13 -9.53 3.92
CA VAL A 12 0.81 -8.40 3.72
C VAL A 12 1.35 -8.48 2.30
N VAL A 13 0.91 -7.58 1.43
CA VAL A 13 1.35 -7.51 0.02
C VAL A 13 2.52 -6.55 -0.10
N ILE A 14 3.67 -7.08 -0.53
CA ILE A 14 4.92 -6.34 -0.68
C ILE A 14 5.32 -6.33 -2.17
N PRO A 15 5.09 -5.21 -2.89
CA PRO A 15 5.65 -5.04 -4.23
C PRO A 15 7.15 -4.79 -4.13
N VAL A 16 7.94 -5.55 -4.86
CA VAL A 16 9.41 -5.54 -4.79
C VAL A 16 9.99 -5.21 -6.15
N TYR A 17 10.89 -4.23 -6.21
CA TYR A 17 11.69 -3.93 -7.40
C TYR A 17 13.01 -3.30 -7.00
N ASN A 18 14.12 -4.03 -7.19
CA ASN A 18 15.47 -3.58 -6.83
C ASN A 18 15.56 -3.10 -5.37
N GLU A 19 15.34 -4.00 -4.43
CA GLU A 19 15.35 -3.75 -2.97
C GLU A 19 16.18 -4.81 -2.21
N ALA A 20 17.26 -5.33 -2.83
CA ALA A 20 18.11 -6.36 -2.20
C ALA A 20 18.66 -5.93 -0.83
N ALA A 21 18.92 -4.63 -0.62
CA ALA A 21 19.48 -4.12 0.63
C ALA A 21 18.48 -4.04 1.81
N THR A 22 17.18 -3.99 1.52
CA THR A 22 16.12 -3.68 2.51
C THR A 22 15.13 -4.82 2.72
N LEU A 23 14.92 -5.67 1.71
CA LEU A 23 13.83 -6.64 1.67
C LEU A 23 13.82 -7.61 2.87
N GLU A 24 14.95 -8.22 3.23
CA GLU A 24 15.02 -9.14 4.37
C GLU A 24 14.64 -8.44 5.68
N LYS A 25 15.09 -7.21 5.88
CA LYS A 25 14.76 -6.40 7.06
C LYS A 25 13.27 -6.09 7.14
N VAL A 26 12.64 -5.79 5.98
CA VAL A 26 11.20 -5.54 5.94
C VAL A 26 10.43 -6.81 6.28
N ILE A 27 10.79 -7.96 5.71
CA ILE A 27 10.16 -9.25 6.04
C ILE A 27 10.28 -9.54 7.54
N GLU A 28 11.46 -9.36 8.10
CA GLU A 28 11.69 -9.60 9.53
C GLU A 28 10.86 -8.65 10.41
N ARG A 29 10.79 -7.35 10.09
CA ARG A 29 9.94 -6.42 10.83
C ARG A 29 8.46 -6.75 10.73
N VAL A 30 8.00 -7.24 9.56
CA VAL A 30 6.62 -7.73 9.41
C VAL A 30 6.38 -8.92 10.34
N ARG A 31 7.29 -9.90 10.38
CA ARG A 31 7.19 -11.06 11.28
C ARG A 31 7.17 -10.68 12.77
N GLN A 32 7.97 -9.69 13.15
CA GLN A 32 8.06 -9.19 14.52
C GLN A 32 6.76 -8.54 15.03
N THR A 33 5.81 -8.21 14.17
CA THR A 33 4.49 -7.76 14.60
C THR A 33 3.73 -8.80 15.42
N GLY A 34 4.10 -10.08 15.29
CA GLY A 34 3.46 -11.19 15.96
C GLY A 34 1.98 -11.38 15.59
N LEU A 35 1.57 -10.92 14.42
CA LEU A 35 0.26 -11.18 13.84
C LEU A 35 0.28 -12.53 13.11
N ASN A 36 -0.83 -13.26 13.11
CA ASN A 36 -1.00 -14.34 12.17
C ASN A 36 -1.12 -13.76 10.75
N GLN A 37 -0.18 -14.07 9.86
CA GLN A 37 -0.04 -13.40 8.59
C GLN A 37 0.52 -14.29 7.49
N GLU A 38 0.13 -14.00 6.25
CA GLU A 38 0.82 -14.43 5.04
C GLU A 38 1.52 -13.22 4.41
N ILE A 39 2.75 -13.37 3.99
CA ILE A 39 3.54 -12.31 3.34
C ILE A 39 3.64 -12.65 1.86
N ILE A 40 3.07 -11.79 1.00
CA ILE A 40 3.03 -11.97 -0.44
C ILE A 40 4.03 -11.02 -1.07
N LEU A 41 5.14 -11.56 -1.51
CA LEU A 41 6.23 -10.85 -2.17
C LEU A 41 6.03 -10.94 -3.68
N VAL A 42 5.91 -9.80 -4.35
CA VAL A 42 5.76 -9.75 -5.82
C VAL A 42 6.96 -9.03 -6.41
N ASP A 43 7.91 -9.79 -6.95
CA ASP A 43 9.08 -9.24 -7.65
C ASP A 43 8.66 -8.74 -9.03
N ASP A 44 8.85 -7.46 -9.26
CA ASP A 44 8.50 -6.79 -10.52
C ASP A 44 9.70 -6.71 -11.49
N GLY A 45 10.39 -7.83 -11.67
CA GLY A 45 11.50 -7.93 -12.62
C GLY A 45 12.79 -7.27 -12.10
N SER A 46 13.18 -7.50 -10.85
CA SER A 46 14.41 -6.98 -10.25
C SER A 46 15.68 -7.49 -10.94
N THR A 47 16.75 -6.67 -10.90
CA THR A 47 18.04 -6.91 -11.57
C THR A 47 19.26 -6.65 -10.68
N ASP A 48 19.06 -6.42 -9.37
CA ASP A 48 20.09 -6.01 -8.39
C ASP A 48 20.47 -7.11 -7.38
N GLY A 49 20.07 -8.38 -7.63
CA GLY A 49 20.24 -9.48 -6.68
C GLY A 49 18.99 -9.75 -5.81
N THR A 50 17.95 -8.93 -5.88
CA THR A 50 16.69 -9.14 -5.15
C THR A 50 16.04 -10.49 -5.52
N ARG A 51 16.08 -10.87 -6.81
CA ARG A 51 15.45 -12.09 -7.30
C ARG A 51 16.15 -13.33 -6.74
N GLU A 52 17.48 -13.34 -6.70
CA GLU A 52 18.28 -14.41 -6.12
C GLU A 52 18.00 -14.57 -4.62
N LEU A 53 17.87 -13.44 -3.91
CA LEU A 53 17.47 -13.44 -2.51
C LEU A 53 16.07 -14.08 -2.33
N LEU A 54 15.09 -13.69 -3.12
CA LEU A 54 13.75 -14.25 -3.09
C LEU A 54 13.73 -15.76 -3.39
N GLU A 55 14.53 -16.22 -4.35
CA GLU A 55 14.66 -17.66 -4.63
C GLU A 55 15.20 -18.42 -3.42
N GLY A 56 16.17 -17.84 -2.66
CA GLY A 56 16.68 -18.40 -1.42
C GLY A 56 15.65 -18.47 -0.28
N LEU A 57 14.60 -17.65 -0.34
CA LEU A 57 13.52 -17.65 0.66
C LEU A 57 12.36 -18.60 0.31
N ARG A 58 12.37 -19.25 -0.86
CA ARG A 58 11.32 -20.19 -1.27
C ARG A 58 11.17 -21.36 -0.29
N GLY A 59 9.93 -21.78 -0.08
CA GLY A 59 9.58 -22.89 0.80
C GLY A 59 9.34 -22.49 2.27
N GLN A 60 9.52 -21.23 2.63
CA GLN A 60 9.07 -20.73 3.94
C GLN A 60 7.54 -20.62 3.95
N GLN A 61 6.89 -21.20 4.95
CA GLN A 61 5.42 -21.40 4.98
C GLN A 61 4.63 -20.09 5.02
N ASP A 62 5.19 -19.04 5.60
CA ASP A 62 4.58 -17.72 5.73
C ASP A 62 4.78 -16.82 4.49
N LEU A 63 5.65 -17.25 3.54
CA LEU A 63 6.00 -16.49 2.35
C LEU A 63 5.36 -17.06 1.09
N LYS A 64 4.71 -16.20 0.32
CA LYS A 64 4.26 -16.46 -1.03
C LYS A 64 5.02 -15.56 -2.01
N ILE A 65 5.85 -16.15 -2.85
CA ILE A 65 6.73 -15.44 -3.77
C ILE A 65 6.19 -15.56 -5.19
N LEU A 66 5.91 -14.42 -5.82
CA LEU A 66 5.44 -14.28 -7.19
C LEU A 66 6.44 -13.44 -7.98
N LEU A 67 6.74 -13.85 -9.21
CA LEU A 67 7.75 -13.19 -10.03
C LEU A 67 7.13 -12.72 -11.36
N HIS A 68 7.37 -11.47 -11.73
CA HIS A 68 7.12 -10.96 -13.08
C HIS A 68 8.37 -11.17 -13.94
N ASP A 69 8.19 -11.46 -15.22
CA ASP A 69 9.30 -11.63 -16.17
C ASP A 69 10.06 -10.33 -16.42
N SER A 70 9.38 -9.20 -16.30
CA SER A 70 9.93 -7.86 -16.50
C SER A 70 9.18 -6.82 -15.67
N ASN A 71 9.77 -5.63 -15.47
CA ASN A 71 9.15 -4.54 -14.74
C ASN A 71 7.86 -4.06 -15.43
N GLN A 72 6.74 -4.24 -14.75
CA GLN A 72 5.41 -3.81 -15.18
C GLN A 72 4.92 -2.60 -14.35
N GLY A 73 5.55 -2.32 -13.21
CA GLY A 73 5.29 -1.23 -12.29
C GLY A 73 4.59 -1.65 -10.99
N LYS A 74 4.70 -0.80 -9.96
CA LYS A 74 4.16 -1.04 -8.61
C LYS A 74 2.68 -1.48 -8.64
N GLY A 75 1.86 -0.83 -9.46
CA GLY A 75 0.44 -1.16 -9.56
C GLY A 75 0.20 -2.58 -10.07
N ALA A 76 0.96 -3.04 -11.08
CA ALA A 76 0.87 -4.40 -11.57
C ALA A 76 1.26 -5.42 -10.49
N ALA A 77 2.33 -5.16 -9.75
CA ALA A 77 2.75 -6.00 -8.63
C ALA A 77 1.69 -6.06 -7.53
N LEU A 78 1.07 -4.92 -7.18
CA LEU A 78 -0.03 -4.88 -6.21
C LEU A 78 -1.25 -5.67 -6.70
N ILE A 79 -1.65 -5.54 -7.96
CA ILE A 79 -2.78 -6.30 -8.55
C ILE A 79 -2.51 -7.80 -8.44
N THR A 80 -1.30 -8.25 -8.78
CA THR A 80 -0.87 -9.64 -8.66
C THR A 80 -0.93 -10.11 -7.20
N GLY A 81 -0.44 -9.31 -6.26
CA GLY A 81 -0.45 -9.62 -4.83
C GLY A 81 -1.87 -9.67 -4.24
N PHE A 82 -2.73 -8.72 -4.58
CA PHE A 82 -4.13 -8.71 -4.13
C PHE A 82 -4.92 -9.92 -4.63
N ALA A 83 -4.68 -10.33 -5.88
CA ALA A 83 -5.32 -11.54 -6.43
C ALA A 83 -4.89 -12.81 -5.70
N ALA A 84 -3.67 -12.81 -5.14
CA ALA A 84 -3.10 -13.95 -4.44
C ALA A 84 -3.41 -14.00 -2.94
N ALA A 85 -3.95 -12.91 -2.36
CA ALA A 85 -4.24 -12.78 -0.93
C ALA A 85 -5.37 -13.71 -0.48
N THR A 86 -5.19 -14.38 0.68
CA THR A 86 -6.16 -15.32 1.25
C THR A 86 -6.63 -14.93 2.66
N GLY A 87 -5.92 -14.04 3.34
CA GLY A 87 -6.27 -13.57 4.69
C GLY A 87 -7.52 -12.69 4.73
N ASP A 88 -8.02 -12.38 5.90
CA ASP A 88 -9.27 -11.62 6.12
C ASP A 88 -9.14 -10.14 5.74
N VAL A 89 -7.96 -9.60 5.94
CA VAL A 89 -7.60 -8.21 5.63
C VAL A 89 -6.32 -8.19 4.83
N VAL A 90 -6.24 -7.30 3.84
CA VAL A 90 -5.06 -7.09 3.00
C VAL A 90 -4.46 -5.75 3.33
N VAL A 91 -3.15 -5.70 3.56
CA VAL A 91 -2.37 -4.47 3.75
C VAL A 91 -1.27 -4.38 2.70
N ILE A 92 -0.98 -3.17 2.24
CA ILE A 92 0.18 -2.87 1.40
C ILE A 92 1.35 -2.50 2.31
N GLN A 93 2.52 -3.09 2.06
CA GLN A 93 3.79 -2.75 2.70
C GLN A 93 4.84 -2.50 1.61
N ASP A 94 5.45 -1.33 1.59
CA ASP A 94 6.59 -1.09 0.69
C ASP A 94 7.85 -1.79 1.20
N ALA A 95 8.72 -2.22 0.26
CA ALA A 95 9.95 -2.97 0.56
C ALA A 95 11.13 -2.08 1.01
N ASP A 96 10.89 -0.80 1.29
CA ASP A 96 11.91 0.24 1.37
C ASP A 96 12.18 0.80 2.78
N MET A 97 11.61 0.23 3.81
CA MET A 97 11.76 0.65 5.22
C MET A 97 11.18 2.03 5.58
N GLU A 98 10.49 2.72 4.65
CA GLU A 98 9.90 4.04 4.94
C GLU A 98 8.72 3.96 5.93
N TYR A 99 8.03 2.81 5.99
CA TYR A 99 6.86 2.56 6.84
C TYR A 99 7.16 1.57 7.97
N ASN A 100 6.40 1.66 9.07
CA ASN A 100 6.59 0.83 10.25
C ASN A 100 5.51 -0.25 10.41
N PRO A 101 5.82 -1.56 10.20
CA PRO A 101 4.84 -2.65 10.36
C PRO A 101 4.23 -2.79 11.75
N GLU A 102 4.88 -2.28 12.80
CA GLU A 102 4.30 -2.28 14.17
C GLU A 102 2.95 -1.56 14.25
N GLU A 103 2.70 -0.63 13.31
CA GLU A 103 1.45 0.11 13.22
C GLU A 103 0.29 -0.69 12.64
N PHE A 104 0.53 -1.92 12.11
CA PHE A 104 -0.55 -2.75 11.58
C PHE A 104 -1.65 -3.02 12.60
N ARG A 105 -1.28 -3.29 13.87
CA ARG A 105 -2.28 -3.49 14.94
C ARG A 105 -3.16 -2.27 15.15
N TRP A 106 -2.58 -1.08 15.03
CA TRP A 106 -3.28 0.18 15.14
C TRP A 106 -4.21 0.45 13.96
N LEU A 107 -3.73 0.18 12.74
CA LEU A 107 -4.51 0.35 11.51
C LEU A 107 -5.66 -0.67 11.39
N LEU A 108 -5.50 -1.87 11.92
CA LEU A 108 -6.53 -2.92 11.92
C LEU A 108 -7.75 -2.59 12.77
N GLN A 109 -7.61 -1.83 13.85
CA GLN A 109 -8.67 -1.64 14.84
C GLN A 109 -10.01 -1.18 14.25
N PRO A 110 -10.07 -0.18 13.33
CA PRO A 110 -11.35 0.24 12.76
C PRO A 110 -12.03 -0.84 11.90
N ILE A 111 -11.28 -1.80 11.35
CA ILE A 111 -11.84 -2.92 10.60
C ILE A 111 -12.39 -3.99 11.55
N LEU A 112 -11.61 -4.31 12.60
CA LEU A 112 -11.98 -5.34 13.57
C LEU A 112 -13.22 -4.95 14.39
N ASP A 113 -13.34 -3.68 14.77
CA ASP A 113 -14.50 -3.17 15.52
C ASP A 113 -15.71 -2.79 14.62
N GLY A 114 -15.60 -3.07 13.33
CA GLY A 114 -16.68 -2.89 12.37
C GLY A 114 -16.96 -1.43 11.96
N ARG A 115 -16.09 -0.46 12.29
CA ARG A 115 -16.26 0.95 11.89
C ARG A 115 -15.80 1.23 10.47
N ALA A 116 -14.88 0.42 9.91
CA ALA A 116 -14.32 0.62 8.59
C ALA A 116 -14.26 -0.67 7.77
N ASP A 117 -14.25 -0.49 6.46
CA ASP A 117 -13.96 -1.52 5.47
C ASP A 117 -12.60 -1.26 4.79
N VAL A 118 -12.17 0.01 4.83
CA VAL A 118 -10.90 0.51 4.30
C VAL A 118 -10.27 1.46 5.30
N VAL A 119 -8.98 1.28 5.59
CA VAL A 119 -8.21 2.17 6.48
C VAL A 119 -6.96 2.66 5.76
N TYR A 120 -6.75 3.97 5.75
CA TYR A 120 -5.55 4.61 5.25
C TYR A 120 -4.68 5.10 6.40
N GLY A 121 -3.37 4.92 6.27
CA GLY A 121 -2.40 5.58 7.12
C GLY A 121 -2.09 6.97 6.58
N SER A 122 -2.13 8.01 7.40
CA SER A 122 -1.74 9.37 6.98
C SER A 122 -0.39 9.77 7.56
N ARG A 123 0.53 10.16 6.68
CA ARG A 123 1.85 10.69 7.03
C ARG A 123 1.78 12.13 7.56
N PHE A 124 0.64 12.80 7.41
CA PHE A 124 0.48 14.23 7.71
C PHE A 124 -0.45 14.52 8.88
N SER A 125 -1.13 13.53 9.42
CA SER A 125 -2.06 13.70 10.55
C SER A 125 -1.44 13.41 11.92
N ALA A 126 -0.19 12.90 11.98
CA ALA A 126 0.52 12.75 13.24
C ALA A 126 1.03 14.11 13.75
N PRO A 127 0.96 14.38 15.09
CA PRO A 127 1.52 15.60 15.67
C PRO A 127 3.05 15.66 15.50
N ASP A 128 3.73 14.52 15.59
CA ASP A 128 5.18 14.39 15.40
C ASP A 128 5.44 13.70 14.06
N HIS A 129 5.69 14.46 13.00
CA HIS A 129 6.01 13.94 11.69
C HIS A 129 7.33 14.50 11.17
N VAL A 130 8.07 13.69 10.42
CA VAL A 130 9.30 14.14 9.75
C VAL A 130 8.94 15.18 8.69
N VAL A 131 9.57 16.36 8.77
CA VAL A 131 9.36 17.43 7.81
C VAL A 131 10.05 17.08 6.49
N SER A 132 9.28 16.61 5.52
CA SER A 132 9.75 16.47 4.13
C SER A 132 9.92 17.85 3.48
N PRO A 133 10.78 17.99 2.43
CA PRO A 133 10.89 19.23 1.66
C PRO A 133 9.51 19.76 1.28
N GLY A 134 9.24 21.04 1.55
CA GLY A 134 7.89 21.62 1.52
C GLY A 134 7.14 21.47 0.20
N TRP A 135 7.84 21.39 -0.93
CA TRP A 135 7.23 21.22 -2.26
C TRP A 135 6.66 19.81 -2.49
N HIS A 136 7.28 18.76 -1.95
CA HIS A 136 6.72 17.40 -2.01
C HIS A 136 5.42 17.30 -1.21
N ARG A 137 5.41 17.90 -0.01
CA ARG A 137 4.21 17.96 0.83
C ARG A 137 3.11 18.75 0.15
N ALA A 138 3.43 19.92 -0.43
CA ALA A 138 2.45 20.75 -1.16
C ALA A 138 1.86 19.99 -2.36
N GLY A 139 2.69 19.28 -3.14
CA GLY A 139 2.22 18.45 -4.26
C GLY A 139 1.28 17.34 -3.82
N ASN A 140 1.63 16.60 -2.77
CA ASN A 140 0.76 15.55 -2.22
C ASN A 140 -0.56 16.13 -1.67
N GLN A 141 -0.52 17.23 -0.94
CA GLN A 141 -1.71 17.92 -0.44
C GLN A 141 -2.62 18.40 -1.56
N PHE A 142 -2.05 18.89 -2.65
CA PHE A 142 -2.82 19.31 -3.84
C PHE A 142 -3.50 18.13 -4.52
N ILE A 143 -2.78 17.01 -4.74
CA ILE A 143 -3.35 15.76 -5.28
C ILE A 143 -4.46 15.24 -4.35
N THR A 144 -4.21 15.22 -3.04
CA THR A 144 -5.20 14.80 -2.04
C THR A 144 -6.44 15.69 -2.07
N PHE A 145 -6.28 17.00 -2.15
CA PHE A 145 -7.40 17.94 -2.27
C PHE A 145 -8.26 17.67 -3.50
N LEU A 146 -7.65 17.51 -4.67
CA LEU A 146 -8.36 17.21 -5.90
C LEU A 146 -9.05 15.84 -5.85
N CYS A 147 -8.39 14.83 -5.29
CA CYS A 147 -8.99 13.51 -5.11
C CYS A 147 -10.21 13.57 -4.18
N ASN A 148 -10.11 14.28 -3.06
CA ASN A 148 -11.23 14.51 -2.13
C ASN A 148 -12.42 15.21 -2.80
N LEU A 149 -12.15 16.22 -3.63
CA LEU A 149 -13.19 16.95 -4.35
C LEU A 149 -14.02 16.03 -5.26
N VAL A 150 -13.35 15.11 -5.95
CA VAL A 150 -13.99 14.21 -6.92
C VAL A 150 -14.65 13.01 -6.23
N THR A 151 -14.01 12.47 -5.19
CA THR A 151 -14.51 11.29 -4.46
C THR A 151 -15.49 11.64 -3.35
N ARG A 152 -15.56 12.91 -2.94
CA ARG A 152 -16.31 13.42 -1.78
C ARG A 152 -15.83 12.82 -0.45
N LEU A 153 -14.60 12.32 -0.41
CA LEU A 153 -13.93 11.88 0.81
C LEU A 153 -13.18 13.04 1.48
N ARG A 154 -12.61 12.79 2.65
CA ARG A 154 -11.89 13.81 3.45
C ARG A 154 -10.58 13.25 3.98
N PHE A 155 -9.77 12.66 3.09
CA PHE A 155 -8.44 12.20 3.46
C PHE A 155 -7.47 13.37 3.62
N THR A 156 -6.44 13.15 4.43
CA THR A 156 -5.28 14.04 4.54
C THR A 156 -4.12 13.55 3.70
N ASP A 157 -4.11 12.25 3.30
CA ASP A 157 -3.05 11.62 2.53
C ASP A 157 -3.56 10.47 1.65
N VAL A 158 -3.90 10.73 0.38
CA VAL A 158 -4.38 9.67 -0.53
C VAL A 158 -3.25 8.87 -1.18
N GLU A 159 -2.01 9.41 -1.20
CA GLU A 159 -0.84 8.79 -1.82
C GLU A 159 -0.02 7.95 -0.85
N THR A 160 -0.50 7.75 0.37
CA THR A 160 0.12 6.83 1.34
C THR A 160 0.16 5.41 0.78
N CYS A 161 1.24 4.68 1.05
CA CYS A 161 1.29 3.25 0.79
C CYS A 161 0.40 2.46 1.76
N TYR A 162 0.43 2.84 3.06
CA TYR A 162 -0.35 2.12 4.06
C TYR A 162 -1.84 2.24 3.83
N LYS A 163 -2.38 1.25 3.15
CA LYS A 163 -3.81 1.03 2.93
C LYS A 163 -4.16 -0.38 3.33
N MET A 164 -5.18 -0.52 4.17
CA MET A 164 -5.76 -1.79 4.57
C MET A 164 -7.18 -1.92 4.01
N PHE A 165 -7.52 -3.11 3.59
CA PHE A 165 -8.80 -3.43 2.97
C PHE A 165 -9.34 -4.74 3.52
N ARG A 166 -10.65 -4.86 3.71
CA ARG A 166 -11.26 -6.19 3.76
C ARG A 166 -10.96 -6.93 2.47
N ARG A 167 -10.54 -8.18 2.55
CA ARG A 167 -10.13 -8.98 1.38
C ARG A 167 -11.17 -8.97 0.26
N GLU A 168 -12.43 -9.25 0.60
CA GLU A 168 -13.49 -9.32 -0.40
C GLU A 168 -13.59 -8.04 -1.21
N LEU A 169 -13.45 -6.89 -0.53
CA LEU A 169 -13.57 -5.58 -1.16
C LEU A 169 -12.45 -5.32 -2.18
N ILE A 170 -11.19 -5.64 -1.83
CA ILE A 170 -10.07 -5.44 -2.74
C ILE A 170 -10.06 -6.47 -3.87
N GLN A 171 -10.40 -7.73 -3.60
CA GLN A 171 -10.45 -8.76 -4.63
C GLN A 171 -11.54 -8.52 -5.68
N GLU A 172 -12.69 -8.01 -5.29
CA GLU A 172 -13.71 -7.58 -6.25
C GLU A 172 -13.26 -6.37 -7.10
N LEU A 173 -12.30 -5.59 -6.60
CA LEU A 173 -11.74 -4.46 -7.32
C LEU A 173 -10.67 -4.88 -8.33
N VAL A 174 -9.88 -5.91 -8.04
CA VAL A 174 -8.74 -6.40 -8.84
C VAL A 174 -9.05 -6.47 -10.34
N PRO A 175 -10.14 -7.11 -10.82
CA PRO A 175 -10.41 -7.22 -12.27
C PRO A 175 -10.68 -5.87 -12.95
N ARG A 176 -10.90 -4.83 -12.18
CA ARG A 176 -11.24 -3.49 -12.65
C ARG A 176 -10.07 -2.53 -12.61
N LEU A 177 -8.97 -2.87 -11.92
CA LEU A 177 -7.76 -2.05 -11.84
C LEU A 177 -7.02 -2.06 -13.18
N LYS A 178 -6.46 -0.91 -13.56
CA LYS A 178 -5.80 -0.68 -14.85
C LYS A 178 -4.46 0.03 -14.73
N GLU A 179 -4.20 0.69 -13.61
CA GLU A 179 -2.97 1.42 -13.39
C GLU A 179 -1.84 0.49 -12.96
N ASN A 180 -0.84 0.37 -13.81
CA ASN A 180 0.31 -0.49 -13.55
C ASN A 180 1.40 0.20 -12.71
N ARG A 181 1.36 1.52 -12.55
CA ARG A 181 2.37 2.31 -11.83
C ARG A 181 1.76 3.01 -10.61
N PHE A 182 2.35 4.12 -10.16
CA PHE A 182 1.93 4.86 -8.96
C PHE A 182 0.50 5.47 -9.03
N GLY A 183 -0.09 5.57 -10.22
CA GLY A 183 -1.51 5.95 -10.36
C GLY A 183 -2.51 5.00 -9.70
N ILE A 184 -2.08 3.79 -9.33
CA ILE A 184 -2.90 2.77 -8.66
C ILE A 184 -3.51 3.27 -7.36
N GLU A 185 -2.78 4.11 -6.59
CA GLU A 185 -3.25 4.67 -5.31
C GLU A 185 -4.52 5.51 -5.51
N ILE A 186 -4.50 6.37 -6.54
CA ILE A 186 -5.65 7.21 -6.90
C ILE A 186 -6.78 6.38 -7.51
N GLU A 187 -6.44 5.42 -8.39
CA GLU A 187 -7.43 4.56 -9.03
C GLU A 187 -8.22 3.75 -8.00
N MET A 188 -7.54 3.11 -7.04
CA MET A 188 -8.18 2.37 -5.96
C MET A 188 -9.11 3.26 -5.16
N THR A 189 -8.63 4.43 -4.74
CA THR A 189 -9.41 5.40 -3.96
C THR A 189 -10.67 5.83 -4.71
N ALA A 190 -10.54 6.23 -5.98
CA ALA A 190 -11.66 6.70 -6.79
C ALA A 190 -12.70 5.60 -7.06
N LYS A 191 -12.27 4.38 -7.31
CA LYS A 191 -13.17 3.24 -7.57
C LYS A 191 -13.87 2.75 -6.31
N LEU A 192 -13.17 2.70 -5.17
CA LEU A 192 -13.77 2.34 -3.89
C LEU A 192 -14.78 3.40 -3.41
N ALA A 193 -14.47 4.69 -3.58
CA ALA A 193 -15.37 5.78 -3.21
C ALA A 193 -16.73 5.75 -3.93
N ARG A 194 -16.79 5.11 -5.10
CA ARG A 194 -18.04 4.95 -5.88
C ARG A 194 -18.90 3.78 -5.43
N ARG A 195 -18.36 2.91 -4.60
CA ARG A 195 -19.13 1.81 -4.04
C ARG A 195 -20.02 2.31 -2.93
N ARG A 196 -21.28 1.92 -2.97
CA ARG A 196 -22.22 2.21 -1.89
C ARG A 196 -21.79 1.42 -0.64
N ASN A 197 -21.90 2.08 0.51
CA ASN A 197 -21.68 1.48 1.84
C ASN A 197 -20.23 1.08 2.17
N VAL A 198 -19.22 1.56 1.44
CA VAL A 198 -17.81 1.41 1.85
C VAL A 198 -17.48 2.47 2.89
N ARG A 199 -17.04 2.04 4.06
CA ARG A 199 -16.67 2.92 5.18
C ARG A 199 -15.16 3.10 5.19
N PHE A 200 -14.73 4.33 4.99
CA PHE A 200 -13.32 4.73 5.03
C PHE A 200 -12.96 5.27 6.40
N TYR A 201 -11.75 4.97 6.82
CA TYR A 201 -11.14 5.52 8.03
C TYR A 201 -9.71 5.95 7.73
N GLU A 202 -9.20 6.95 8.44
CA GLU A 202 -7.81 7.40 8.33
C GLU A 202 -7.17 7.42 9.72
N ARG A 203 -5.92 6.97 9.81
CA ARG A 203 -5.13 6.92 11.04
C ARG A 203 -3.77 7.59 10.82
N PRO A 204 -3.26 8.34 11.81
CA PRO A 204 -1.88 8.83 11.76
C PRO A 204 -0.91 7.66 11.79
N ILE A 205 0.16 7.77 11.00
CA ILE A 205 1.28 6.83 10.96
C ILE A 205 2.61 7.56 10.99
N SER A 206 3.65 6.85 11.41
CA SER A 206 5.04 7.29 11.28
C SER A 206 5.52 7.12 9.84
N TYR A 207 6.48 7.93 9.42
CA TYR A 207 7.06 7.87 8.09
C TYR A 207 8.51 8.34 8.12
N ALA A 208 9.41 7.51 7.59
CA ALA A 208 10.85 7.79 7.50
C ALA A 208 11.27 7.90 6.02
N PRO A 209 11.18 9.09 5.39
CA PRO A 209 11.42 9.25 3.97
C PRO A 209 12.86 8.94 3.58
N ARG A 210 13.07 8.17 2.50
CA ARG A 210 14.38 7.99 1.86
C ARG A 210 14.77 9.22 1.02
N SER A 211 16.06 9.47 0.94
CA SER A 211 16.65 10.40 -0.02
C SER A 211 16.73 9.79 -1.43
N TYR A 212 16.96 10.62 -2.45
CA TYR A 212 17.21 10.12 -3.81
C TYR A 212 18.48 9.26 -3.90
N ALA A 213 19.50 9.54 -3.08
CA ALA A 213 20.71 8.73 -2.98
C ALA A 213 20.42 7.32 -2.43
N GLU A 214 19.38 7.15 -1.64
CA GLU A 214 18.93 5.88 -1.07
C GLU A 214 17.88 5.15 -1.96
N GLY A 215 17.71 5.58 -3.22
CA GLY A 215 16.89 4.88 -4.21
C GLY A 215 15.43 5.30 -4.30
N LYS A 216 15.07 6.53 -3.91
CA LYS A 216 13.71 7.05 -4.09
C LYS A 216 13.31 7.03 -5.57
N LYS A 217 12.24 6.31 -5.90
CA LYS A 217 11.80 6.00 -7.28
C LYS A 217 10.75 6.96 -7.85
N ILE A 218 10.06 7.73 -7.00
CA ILE A 218 8.96 8.63 -7.41
C ILE A 218 9.52 9.94 -7.96
N GLY A 219 9.04 10.35 -9.15
CA GLY A 219 9.44 11.57 -9.83
C GLY A 219 8.26 12.48 -10.19
N TRP A 220 8.56 13.66 -10.79
CA TRP A 220 7.54 14.65 -11.19
C TRP A 220 6.51 14.11 -12.20
N ARG A 221 6.89 13.13 -13.05
CA ARG A 221 6.00 12.47 -14.02
C ARG A 221 4.87 11.71 -13.33
N ASP A 222 5.13 11.15 -12.15
CA ASP A 222 4.14 10.42 -11.36
C ASP A 222 3.06 11.36 -10.83
N GLY A 223 3.44 12.60 -10.46
CA GLY A 223 2.48 13.64 -10.09
C GLY A 223 1.51 13.99 -11.22
N PHE A 224 1.98 14.14 -12.47
CA PHE A 224 1.12 14.34 -13.63
C PHE A 224 0.23 13.12 -13.89
N ARG A 225 0.76 11.93 -13.72
CA ARG A 225 -0.05 10.70 -13.84
C ARG A 225 -1.15 10.66 -12.79
N ALA A 226 -0.85 11.04 -11.54
CA ALA A 226 -1.86 11.12 -10.48
C ALA A 226 -3.00 12.09 -10.85
N LEU A 227 -2.70 13.27 -11.36
CA LEU A 227 -3.70 14.24 -11.84
C LEU A 227 -4.56 13.64 -12.96
N TRP A 228 -3.95 13.00 -13.93
CA TRP A 228 -4.68 12.30 -14.99
C TRP A 228 -5.59 11.21 -14.43
N CYS A 229 -5.12 10.42 -13.45
CA CYS A 229 -5.90 9.38 -12.79
C CYS A 229 -7.12 9.96 -12.05
N ILE A 230 -6.97 11.12 -11.38
CA ILE A 230 -8.08 11.82 -10.73
C ILE A 230 -9.18 12.13 -11.74
N VAL A 231 -8.83 12.71 -12.89
CA VAL A 231 -9.80 13.02 -13.95
C VAL A 231 -10.40 11.75 -14.54
N ARG A 232 -9.54 10.79 -14.90
CA ARG A 232 -9.94 9.54 -15.59
C ARG A 232 -10.86 8.68 -14.75
N TYR A 233 -10.53 8.51 -13.46
CA TYR A 233 -11.26 7.62 -12.56
C TYR A 233 -12.21 8.36 -11.64
N GLY A 234 -12.04 9.65 -11.46
CA GLY A 234 -12.94 10.50 -10.70
C GLY A 234 -14.26 10.80 -11.41
N PHE A 235 -14.24 11.00 -12.73
CA PHE A 235 -15.42 11.33 -13.55
C PHE A 235 -15.81 10.21 -14.55
N GLY A 236 -14.92 9.26 -14.85
CA GLY A 236 -15.20 8.14 -15.75
C GLY A 236 -16.26 7.19 -15.21
N ARG A 237 -17.18 6.73 -16.05
CA ARG A 237 -18.11 5.63 -15.77
C ARG A 237 -17.40 4.29 -15.86
#